data_db281455fc13a51c243be0b298f0187a
#
_entry.id   db281455fc13a51c243be0b298f0187a
#
_cell.length_a   1.000
_cell.length_b   1.000
_cell.length_c   1.000
_cell.angle_alpha   90.00
_cell.angle_beta   90.00
_cell.angle_gamma   90.00
#
_symmetry.space_group_name_H-M   'P 1'
#
loop_
_entity.id
_entity.type
_entity.pdbx_description
1 polymer ?
#
loop_
_entity_poly.entity_id
_entity_poly.type
_entity_poly.pdbx_seq_one_letter_code
_entity_poly.pdbx_strand_id
1 'polypeptide(L)'
;MIRQRVEHDVDEQGTISMPGGDSTVRVSTRTMVVLRSKVDAVDSVGAIITSQVESVTVHATGGKEESRKARIASGLALQGRTLRMKLSPDGELIVLDDASVQTAATIATLAALVDRVPAALPALPVREHEKWTRHMVLAGAPGDGIDAEFTLDSLTRYGDFAWLSVKGVMRDVAVDAGASVVGWILLDRRRGWITRSRMVLTMRAVTNGQSSMPPMRFVMRVEQRVGEVSDLRVRR
;
A
#
# COMPACT_ATOMS: atom_id res chain seq x y z
N MET A 1 16.87 -13.30 5.49
CA MET A 1 16.51 -12.01 6.11
C MET A 1 16.65 -10.92 5.06
N ILE A 2 15.64 -10.09 4.90
CA ILE A 2 15.56 -9.04 3.88
C ILE A 2 15.27 -7.72 4.57
N ARG A 3 15.92 -6.63 4.11
CA ARG A 3 15.60 -5.26 4.55
C ARG A 3 15.00 -4.49 3.38
N GLN A 4 13.87 -3.87 3.62
CA GLN A 4 13.17 -3.09 2.61
C GLN A 4 12.87 -1.69 3.13
N ARG A 5 12.97 -0.72 2.23
CA ARG A 5 12.44 0.63 2.42
C ARG A 5 11.09 0.70 1.73
N VAL A 6 10.10 1.10 2.48
CA VAL A 6 8.76 1.42 1.99
C VAL A 6 8.56 2.92 2.12
N GLU A 7 8.34 3.60 1.02
CA GLU A 7 7.97 5.02 0.98
C GLU A 7 6.49 5.10 0.62
N HIS A 8 5.75 5.87 1.38
CA HIS A 8 4.32 6.02 1.27
C HIS A 8 3.97 7.52 1.27
N ASP A 9 3.62 8.03 0.12
CA ASP A 9 3.19 9.42 -0.08
C ASP A 9 1.67 9.46 -0.23
N VAL A 10 0.99 10.20 0.63
CA VAL A 10 -0.47 10.40 0.61
C VAL A 10 -0.75 11.86 0.42
N ASP A 11 -1.42 12.20 -0.67
CA ASP A 11 -1.93 13.54 -0.96
C ASP A 11 -3.46 13.50 -0.94
N GLU A 12 -4.05 14.31 -0.06
CA GLU A 12 -5.49 14.43 0.13
C GLU A 12 -5.94 15.85 -0.21
N GLN A 13 -7.01 15.95 -0.97
CA GLN A 13 -7.67 17.23 -1.26
C GLN A 13 -9.16 17.10 -1.01
N GLY A 14 -9.67 17.88 -0.06
CA GLY A 14 -11.09 18.05 0.18
C GLY A 14 -11.57 19.42 -0.32
N THR A 15 -12.63 19.47 -1.11
CA THR A 15 -13.26 20.71 -1.55
C THR A 15 -14.71 20.72 -1.08
N ILE A 16 -15.08 21.76 -0.35
CA ILE A 16 -16.42 21.99 0.18
C ILE A 16 -17.03 23.14 -0.65
N SER A 17 -18.17 22.87 -1.28
CA SER A 17 -18.90 23.90 -2.03
C SER A 17 -19.83 24.66 -1.11
N MET A 18 -19.64 25.97 -1.01
CA MET A 18 -20.43 26.90 -0.17
C MET A 18 -21.07 28.01 -1.02
N PRO A 19 -22.16 28.64 -0.55
CA PRO A 19 -22.83 29.72 -1.29
C PRO A 19 -21.95 30.91 -1.64
N GLY A 20 -20.79 31.07 -0.98
CA GLY A 20 -19.84 32.17 -1.22
C GLY A 20 -18.58 31.75 -1.99
N GLY A 21 -18.53 30.53 -2.47
CA GLY A 21 -17.40 29.97 -3.20
C GLY A 21 -16.84 28.67 -2.56
N ASP A 22 -16.06 27.95 -3.32
CA ASP A 22 -15.48 26.68 -2.88
C ASP A 22 -14.30 26.90 -1.90
N SER A 23 -14.30 26.14 -0.82
CA SER A 23 -13.17 26.08 0.12
C SER A 23 -12.40 24.75 -0.08
N THR A 24 -11.10 24.85 -0.31
CA THR A 24 -10.25 23.67 -0.56
C THR A 24 -9.20 23.52 0.53
N VAL A 25 -9.13 22.35 1.13
CA VAL A 25 -8.07 21.94 2.06
C VAL A 25 -7.20 20.87 1.40
N ARG A 26 -5.89 21.06 1.44
CA ARG A 26 -4.91 20.08 0.98
C ARG A 26 -4.06 19.62 2.14
N VAL A 27 -3.80 18.33 2.16
CA VAL A 27 -2.96 17.66 3.16
C VAL A 27 -2.03 16.70 2.44
N SER A 28 -0.76 16.70 2.79
CA SER A 28 0.20 15.74 2.29
C SER A 28 0.93 15.09 3.46
N THR A 29 1.11 13.77 3.37
CA THR A 29 1.86 13.01 4.36
C THR A 29 2.82 12.06 3.63
N ARG A 30 4.10 12.19 3.91
CA ARG A 30 5.14 11.25 3.45
C ARG A 30 5.62 10.44 4.64
N THR A 31 5.48 9.14 4.54
CA THR A 31 5.98 8.17 5.52
C THR A 31 7.04 7.29 4.86
N MET A 32 8.21 7.21 5.46
CA MET A 32 9.28 6.30 5.05
C MET A 32 9.53 5.32 6.18
N VAL A 33 9.45 4.04 5.87
CA VAL A 33 9.62 2.94 6.82
C VAL A 33 10.73 2.02 6.33
N VAL A 34 11.62 1.62 7.22
CA VAL A 34 12.56 0.51 6.96
C VAL A 34 12.06 -0.70 7.71
N LEU A 35 11.78 -1.76 6.96
CA LEU A 35 11.33 -3.05 7.46
C LEU A 35 12.46 -4.07 7.37
N ARG A 36 12.61 -4.85 8.44
CA ARG A 36 13.41 -6.08 8.44
C ARG A 36 12.47 -7.26 8.48
N SER A 37 12.48 -8.07 7.42
CA SER A 37 11.63 -9.24 7.29
C SER A 37 12.43 -10.53 7.34
N LYS A 38 11.89 -11.53 8.03
CA LYS A 38 12.44 -12.88 8.15
C LYS A 38 11.34 -13.89 7.85
N VAL A 39 11.67 -14.89 7.05
CA VAL A 39 10.82 -16.07 6.89
C VAL A 39 11.10 -16.99 8.07
N ASP A 40 10.09 -17.28 8.87
CA ASP A 40 10.19 -18.13 10.06
C ASP A 40 9.89 -19.59 9.75
N ALA A 41 8.93 -19.82 8.86
CA ALA A 41 8.55 -21.17 8.41
C ALA A 41 8.00 -21.12 6.98
N VAL A 42 8.13 -22.24 6.28
CA VAL A 42 7.53 -22.46 4.95
C VAL A 42 6.92 -23.85 4.96
N ASP A 43 5.69 -23.96 4.53
CA ASP A 43 4.97 -25.23 4.35
C ASP A 43 4.21 -25.24 3.02
N SER A 44 3.40 -26.28 2.77
CA SER A 44 2.59 -26.42 1.56
C SER A 44 1.46 -25.40 1.43
N VAL A 45 1.12 -24.70 2.51
CA VAL A 45 0.04 -23.70 2.57
C VAL A 45 0.55 -22.28 2.67
N GLY A 46 1.87 -22.08 2.57
CA GLY A 46 2.49 -20.76 2.49
C GLY A 46 3.73 -20.56 3.36
N ALA A 47 4.06 -19.29 3.60
CA ALA A 47 5.20 -18.90 4.43
C ALA A 47 4.74 -18.01 5.59
N ILE A 48 5.31 -18.24 6.76
CA ILE A 48 5.16 -17.35 7.91
C ILE A 48 6.32 -16.36 7.89
N ILE A 49 5.99 -15.08 7.90
CA ILE A 49 6.94 -13.98 7.81
C ILE A 49 6.76 -13.08 9.03
N THR A 50 7.87 -12.77 9.69
CA THR A 50 7.92 -11.74 10.73
C THR A 50 8.64 -10.51 10.17
N SER A 51 7.96 -9.36 10.21
CA SER A 51 8.49 -8.06 9.78
C SER A 51 8.57 -7.12 10.98
N GLN A 52 9.76 -6.55 11.22
CA GLN A 52 10.01 -5.56 12.25
C GLN A 52 10.26 -4.19 11.62
N VAL A 53 9.63 -3.17 12.17
CA VAL A 53 9.88 -1.76 11.79
C VAL A 53 11.17 -1.28 12.45
N GLU A 54 12.25 -1.13 11.69
CA GLU A 54 13.55 -0.66 12.20
C GLU A 54 13.58 0.85 12.39
N SER A 55 13.03 1.58 11.42
CA SER A 55 12.97 3.05 11.50
C SER A 55 11.76 3.59 10.77
N VAL A 56 11.28 4.75 11.23
CA VAL A 56 10.20 5.51 10.61
C VAL A 56 10.57 6.97 10.53
N THR A 57 10.28 7.58 9.40
CA THR A 57 10.34 9.04 9.21
C THR A 57 9.02 9.50 8.64
N VAL A 58 8.43 10.54 9.24
CA VAL A 58 7.13 11.08 8.81
C VAL A 58 7.26 12.59 8.59
N HIS A 59 6.81 13.05 7.43
CA HIS A 59 6.64 14.46 7.12
C HIS A 59 5.18 14.70 6.77
N ALA A 60 4.55 15.66 7.43
CA ALA A 60 3.17 16.03 7.16
C ALA A 60 3.07 17.53 6.93
N THR A 61 2.32 17.94 5.90
CA THR A 61 2.06 19.33 5.56
C THR A 61 0.57 19.58 5.35
N GLY A 62 0.15 20.81 5.42
CA GLY A 62 -1.25 21.22 5.26
C GLY A 62 -2.15 20.83 6.44
N GLY A 63 -3.40 21.29 6.38
CA GLY A 63 -4.38 21.09 7.43
C GLY A 63 -4.07 21.85 8.73
N LYS A 64 -4.85 21.56 9.78
CA LYS A 64 -4.64 22.13 11.11
C LYS A 64 -3.39 21.53 11.77
N GLU A 65 -2.70 22.32 12.60
CA GLU A 65 -1.46 21.91 13.26
C GLU A 65 -1.65 20.66 14.14
N GLU A 66 -2.74 20.58 14.88
CA GLU A 66 -3.06 19.42 15.73
C GLU A 66 -3.21 18.11 14.91
N SER A 67 -3.92 18.19 13.78
CA SER A 67 -4.07 17.06 12.87
C SER A 67 -2.73 16.64 12.24
N ARG A 68 -1.86 17.60 11.96
CA ARG A 68 -0.51 17.34 11.45
C ARG A 68 0.34 16.65 12.50
N LYS A 69 0.34 17.15 13.75
CA LYS A 69 1.05 16.52 14.88
C LYS A 69 0.54 15.11 15.14
N ALA A 70 -0.78 14.88 15.11
CA ALA A 70 -1.38 13.57 15.28
C ALA A 70 -0.92 12.58 14.21
N ARG A 71 -0.88 12.96 12.92
CA ARG A 71 -0.37 12.11 11.83
C ARG A 71 1.09 11.73 12.02
N ILE A 72 1.93 12.69 12.40
CA ILE A 72 3.35 12.43 12.68
C ILE A 72 3.48 11.45 13.85
N ALA A 73 2.78 11.69 14.95
CA ALA A 73 2.83 10.83 16.14
C ALA A 73 2.36 9.39 15.82
N SER A 74 1.26 9.25 15.07
CA SER A 74 0.74 7.93 14.66
C SER A 74 1.75 7.15 13.80
N GLY A 75 2.42 7.83 12.88
CA GLY A 75 3.46 7.19 12.06
C GLY A 75 4.68 6.78 12.90
N LEU A 76 5.18 7.67 13.77
CA LEU A 76 6.34 7.37 14.63
C LEU A 76 6.05 6.25 15.64
N ALA A 77 4.79 6.06 16.05
CA ALA A 77 4.37 4.97 16.95
C ALA A 77 4.56 3.57 16.33
N LEU A 78 4.79 3.47 15.02
CA LEU A 78 5.10 2.21 14.34
C LEU A 78 6.53 1.72 14.61
N GLN A 79 7.45 2.59 15.00
CA GLN A 79 8.85 2.22 15.18
C GLN A 79 9.02 1.15 16.26
N GLY A 80 9.83 0.15 15.96
CA GLY A 80 10.08 -1.01 16.83
C GLY A 80 8.95 -2.05 16.83
N ARG A 81 7.82 -1.78 16.18
CA ARG A 81 6.71 -2.73 16.10
C ARG A 81 7.05 -3.90 15.20
N THR A 82 6.44 -5.02 15.51
CA THR A 82 6.59 -6.28 14.77
C THR A 82 5.23 -6.72 14.25
N LEU A 83 5.20 -7.20 13.01
CA LEU A 83 4.03 -7.78 12.38
C LEU A 83 4.36 -9.20 11.95
N ARG A 84 3.54 -10.16 12.34
CA ARG A 84 3.62 -11.55 11.91
C ARG A 84 2.52 -11.83 10.89
N MET A 85 2.90 -12.37 9.75
CA MET A 85 2.01 -12.56 8.61
C MET A 85 2.18 -13.95 8.03
N LYS A 86 1.11 -14.46 7.42
CA LYS A 86 1.15 -15.62 6.55
C LYS A 86 1.02 -15.13 5.10
N LEU A 87 1.98 -15.53 4.28
CA LEU A 87 1.93 -15.34 2.83
C LEU A 87 1.48 -16.65 2.20
N SER A 88 0.33 -16.66 1.56
CA SER A 88 -0.17 -17.81 0.82
C SER A 88 0.59 -18.02 -0.51
N PRO A 89 0.50 -19.20 -1.15
CA PRO A 89 1.18 -19.48 -2.42
C PRO A 89 0.74 -18.57 -3.57
N ASP A 90 -0.47 -18.02 -3.52
CA ASP A 90 -1.02 -17.08 -4.51
C ASP A 90 -0.69 -15.61 -4.18
N GLY A 91 0.09 -15.37 -3.11
CA GLY A 91 0.58 -14.06 -2.75
C GLY A 91 -0.34 -13.27 -1.81
N GLU A 92 -1.41 -13.86 -1.29
CA GLU A 92 -2.26 -13.22 -0.29
C GLU A 92 -1.53 -13.13 1.05
N LEU A 93 -1.59 -11.96 1.68
CA LEU A 93 -1.04 -11.69 3.01
C LEU A 93 -2.15 -11.72 4.05
N ILE A 94 -2.04 -12.62 5.02
CA ILE A 94 -2.94 -12.70 6.18
C ILE A 94 -2.14 -12.30 7.41
N VAL A 95 -2.60 -11.28 8.12
CA VAL A 95 -1.99 -10.89 9.39
C VAL A 95 -2.31 -11.94 10.44
N LEU A 96 -1.27 -12.54 11.00
CA LEU A 96 -1.38 -13.46 12.14
C LEU A 96 -1.26 -12.62 13.40
N ASP A 97 -2.39 -12.34 14.01
CA ASP A 97 -2.45 -11.46 15.19
C ASP A 97 -1.79 -12.14 16.41
N ASP A 98 -0.89 -11.38 17.05
CA ASP A 98 -0.57 -11.56 18.46
C ASP A 98 -1.22 -10.39 19.19
N ALA A 99 -2.54 -10.49 19.35
CA ALA A 99 -3.43 -9.43 19.86
C ALA A 99 -3.08 -8.92 21.26
N SER A 100 -2.07 -9.50 21.90
CA SER A 100 -1.74 -9.17 23.30
C SER A 100 -0.96 -7.86 23.48
N VAL A 101 -0.39 -7.27 22.40
CA VAL A 101 0.59 -6.16 22.55
C VAL A 101 0.29 -4.94 21.67
N GLN A 102 -0.60 -5.02 20.68
CA GLN A 102 -0.83 -3.94 19.73
C GLN A 102 -2.30 -3.56 19.59
N THR A 103 -2.58 -2.28 19.43
CA THR A 103 -3.96 -1.84 19.14
C THR A 103 -4.35 -2.25 17.70
N ALA A 104 -5.63 -2.55 17.49
CA ALA A 104 -6.17 -2.88 16.15
C ALA A 104 -5.81 -1.80 15.10
N ALA A 105 -5.78 -0.53 15.49
CA ALA A 105 -5.38 0.59 14.62
C ALA A 105 -3.90 0.51 14.20
N THR A 106 -3.00 0.12 15.10
CA THR A 106 -1.57 -0.05 14.79
C THR A 106 -1.36 -1.21 13.82
N ILE A 107 -2.04 -2.33 14.05
CA ILE A 107 -2.01 -3.51 13.18
C ILE A 107 -2.52 -3.15 11.79
N ALA A 108 -3.67 -2.49 11.70
CA ALA A 108 -4.24 -2.06 10.43
C ALA A 108 -3.30 -1.11 9.65
N THR A 109 -2.63 -0.19 10.34
CA THR A 109 -1.66 0.72 9.72
C THR A 109 -0.42 -0.02 9.21
N LEU A 110 0.12 -0.96 10.01
CA LEU A 110 1.26 -1.79 9.59
C LEU A 110 0.89 -2.71 8.43
N ALA A 111 -0.26 -3.39 8.53
CA ALA A 111 -0.78 -4.21 7.45
C ALA A 111 -0.93 -3.39 6.17
N ALA A 112 -1.53 -2.21 6.23
CA ALA A 112 -1.68 -1.33 5.08
C ALA A 112 -0.34 -0.88 4.47
N LEU A 113 0.74 -0.77 5.25
CA LEU A 113 2.08 -0.47 4.73
C LEU A 113 2.71 -1.66 4.03
N VAL A 114 2.43 -2.89 4.47
CA VAL A 114 3.01 -4.11 3.93
C VAL A 114 2.16 -4.69 2.80
N ASP A 115 0.84 -4.67 2.95
CA ASP A 115 -0.16 -5.32 2.08
C ASP A 115 -0.46 -4.55 0.78
N ARG A 116 -0.02 -3.29 0.66
CA ARG A 116 -0.31 -2.46 -0.53
C ARG A 116 0.47 -2.80 -1.79
N VAL A 117 1.31 -3.81 -1.73
CA VAL A 117 1.86 -4.47 -2.91
C VAL A 117 1.36 -5.91 -2.88
N PRO A 118 0.11 -6.15 -3.27
CA PRO A 118 -0.33 -7.51 -3.44
C PRO A 118 0.56 -8.11 -4.52
N ALA A 119 1.42 -9.00 -4.13
CA ALA A 119 1.99 -9.94 -5.06
C ALA A 119 0.88 -10.91 -5.44
N ALA A 120 -0.11 -10.40 -6.16
CA ALA A 120 -1.17 -11.21 -6.70
C ALA A 120 -0.57 -12.08 -7.80
N LEU A 121 0.08 -13.16 -7.38
CA LEU A 121 0.67 -14.11 -8.30
C LEU A 121 -0.45 -14.83 -9.06
N PRO A 122 -0.23 -15.17 -10.33
CA PRO A 122 -1.21 -15.93 -11.10
C PRO A 122 -1.35 -17.33 -10.51
N ALA A 123 -2.57 -17.88 -10.51
CA ALA A 123 -2.84 -19.24 -10.04
C ALA A 123 -2.18 -20.32 -10.92
N LEU A 124 -1.93 -20.02 -12.20
CA LEU A 124 -1.28 -20.88 -13.18
C LEU A 124 -0.01 -20.19 -13.70
N PRO A 125 0.98 -20.98 -14.18
CA PRO A 125 2.15 -20.41 -14.84
C PRO A 125 1.74 -19.52 -16.03
N VAL A 126 2.35 -18.33 -16.12
CA VAL A 126 2.11 -17.36 -17.20
C VAL A 126 3.38 -17.17 -18.03
N ARG A 127 3.19 -16.83 -19.31
CA ARG A 127 4.25 -16.44 -20.25
C ARG A 127 4.39 -14.93 -20.30
N GLU A 128 5.48 -14.44 -20.87
CA GLU A 128 5.64 -13.02 -21.16
C GLU A 128 4.45 -12.50 -21.99
N HIS A 129 4.00 -11.30 -21.62
CA HIS A 129 2.83 -10.59 -22.17
C HIS A 129 1.46 -11.20 -21.82
N GLU A 130 1.42 -12.31 -21.08
CA GLU A 130 0.15 -12.83 -20.57
C GLU A 130 -0.35 -11.99 -19.39
N LYS A 131 -1.68 -11.97 -19.25
CA LYS A 131 -2.40 -11.17 -18.29
C LYS A 131 -3.23 -12.04 -17.37
N TRP A 132 -3.42 -11.57 -16.15
CA TRP A 132 -4.38 -12.14 -15.20
C TRP A 132 -5.03 -11.02 -14.37
N THR A 133 -6.21 -11.29 -13.83
CA THR A 133 -6.94 -10.34 -12.99
C THR A 133 -6.98 -10.86 -11.56
N ARG A 134 -6.84 -9.94 -10.61
CA ARG A 134 -7.05 -10.19 -9.19
C ARG A 134 -7.91 -9.09 -8.58
N HIS A 135 -8.79 -9.50 -7.68
CA HIS A 135 -9.54 -8.58 -6.86
C HIS A 135 -8.67 -8.09 -5.71
N MET A 136 -8.56 -6.77 -5.56
CA MET A 136 -7.77 -6.12 -4.50
C MET A 136 -8.71 -5.37 -3.57
N VAL A 137 -8.74 -5.79 -2.30
CA VAL A 137 -9.44 -5.03 -1.26
C VAL A 137 -8.57 -3.86 -0.85
N LEU A 138 -9.09 -2.64 -0.95
CA LEU A 138 -8.36 -1.43 -0.57
C LEU A 138 -8.94 -0.87 0.71
N ALA A 139 -8.14 -0.78 1.76
CA ALA A 139 -8.55 -0.19 3.02
C ALA A 139 -9.01 1.28 2.81
N GLY A 140 -10.24 1.58 3.18
CA GLY A 140 -10.83 2.91 3.06
C GLY A 140 -11.34 3.29 1.66
N ALA A 141 -11.30 2.38 0.68
CA ALA A 141 -11.99 2.60 -0.58
C ALA A 141 -13.51 2.38 -0.40
N PRO A 142 -14.35 3.18 -1.08
CA PRO A 142 -15.76 2.87 -1.16
C PRO A 142 -15.95 1.59 -1.97
N GLY A 143 -16.84 0.65 -1.51
CA GLY A 143 -17.13 -0.60 -2.19
C GLY A 143 -16.18 -1.74 -1.85
N ASP A 144 -16.29 -2.84 -2.61
CA ASP A 144 -15.62 -4.11 -2.29
C ASP A 144 -14.14 -4.15 -2.71
N GLY A 145 -13.63 -3.16 -3.45
CA GLY A 145 -12.23 -3.13 -3.90
C GLY A 145 -12.07 -2.80 -5.38
N ILE A 146 -10.93 -3.17 -5.94
CA ILE A 146 -10.54 -2.91 -7.33
C ILE A 146 -10.20 -4.23 -8.01
N ASP A 147 -10.73 -4.46 -9.20
CA ASP A 147 -10.22 -5.50 -10.08
C ASP A 147 -8.98 -4.98 -10.82
N ALA A 148 -7.84 -5.54 -10.46
CA ALA A 148 -6.56 -5.17 -11.04
C ALA A 148 -6.09 -6.21 -12.06
N GLU A 149 -5.76 -5.75 -13.26
CA GLU A 149 -5.10 -6.53 -14.30
C GLU A 149 -3.59 -6.42 -14.11
N PHE A 150 -2.95 -7.56 -14.03
CA PHE A 150 -1.51 -7.73 -14.01
C PHE A 150 -1.04 -8.24 -15.37
N THR A 151 0.14 -7.81 -15.80
CA THR A 151 0.79 -8.31 -17.00
C THR A 151 2.22 -8.70 -16.68
N LEU A 152 2.67 -9.88 -17.11
CA LEU A 152 4.09 -10.22 -17.10
C LEU A 152 4.75 -9.56 -18.33
N ASP A 153 5.37 -8.41 -18.12
CA ASP A 153 5.96 -7.64 -19.23
C ASP A 153 7.23 -8.30 -19.78
N SER A 154 8.10 -8.77 -18.88
CA SER A 154 9.36 -9.42 -19.29
C SER A 154 10.00 -10.23 -18.15
N LEU A 155 10.84 -11.17 -18.57
CA LEU A 155 11.77 -11.89 -17.70
C LEU A 155 13.19 -11.39 -17.98
N THR A 156 13.93 -11.04 -16.95
CA THR A 156 15.30 -10.49 -17.05
C THR A 156 16.30 -11.41 -16.37
N ARG A 157 17.58 -11.25 -16.68
CA ARG A 157 18.68 -12.04 -16.10
C ARG A 157 18.42 -13.54 -16.13
N TYR A 158 18.23 -14.10 -17.32
CA TYR A 158 17.96 -15.54 -17.50
C TYR A 158 16.69 -16.04 -16.78
N GLY A 159 15.70 -15.17 -16.57
CA GLY A 159 14.46 -15.51 -15.91
C GLY A 159 14.48 -15.36 -14.39
N ASP A 160 15.53 -14.84 -13.79
CA ASP A 160 15.62 -14.66 -12.33
C ASP A 160 14.67 -13.56 -11.82
N PHE A 161 14.38 -12.55 -12.64
CA PHE A 161 13.48 -11.46 -12.28
C PHE A 161 12.30 -11.39 -13.24
N ALA A 162 11.12 -11.16 -12.68
CA ALA A 162 9.90 -10.87 -13.42
C ALA A 162 9.52 -9.38 -13.25
N TRP A 163 9.33 -8.71 -14.38
CA TRP A 163 8.79 -7.36 -14.42
C TRP A 163 7.30 -7.43 -14.69
N LEU A 164 6.51 -6.91 -13.76
CA LEU A 164 5.06 -6.92 -13.83
C LEU A 164 4.53 -5.49 -13.92
N SER A 165 3.58 -5.23 -14.81
CA SER A 165 2.75 -4.02 -14.78
C SER A 165 1.38 -4.32 -14.15
N VAL A 166 0.80 -3.30 -13.54
CA VAL A 166 -0.49 -3.37 -12.84
C VAL A 166 -1.35 -2.20 -13.25
N LYS A 167 -2.61 -2.46 -13.57
CA LYS A 167 -3.63 -1.43 -13.76
C LYS A 167 -4.99 -1.95 -13.30
N GLY A 168 -5.77 -1.08 -12.68
CA GLY A 168 -7.13 -1.41 -12.26
C GLY A 168 -7.96 -0.16 -12.10
N VAL A 169 -9.26 -0.31 -12.24
CA VAL A 169 -10.22 0.78 -12.08
C VAL A 169 -11.45 0.25 -11.39
N MET A 170 -11.89 0.95 -10.36
CA MET A 170 -13.21 0.77 -9.77
C MET A 170 -14.06 2.00 -10.12
N ARG A 171 -15.32 1.77 -10.41
CA ARG A 171 -16.32 2.82 -10.60
C ARG A 171 -17.55 2.47 -9.78
N ASP A 172 -17.97 3.37 -8.95
CA ASP A 172 -19.24 3.33 -8.28
C ASP A 172 -20.17 4.34 -8.97
N VAL A 173 -21.17 3.81 -9.67
CA VAL A 173 -22.11 4.63 -10.46
C VAL A 173 -23.11 5.38 -9.55
N ALA A 174 -23.30 4.92 -8.30
CA ALA A 174 -24.32 5.48 -7.42
C ALA A 174 -23.89 6.77 -6.72
N VAL A 175 -22.59 6.99 -6.53
CA VAL A 175 -22.04 8.10 -5.70
C VAL A 175 -21.01 8.98 -6.44
N ASP A 176 -20.86 8.84 -7.75
CA ASP A 176 -19.80 9.53 -8.51
C ASP A 176 -18.41 9.33 -7.87
N ALA A 177 -18.20 8.13 -7.31
CA ALA A 177 -16.96 7.70 -6.69
C ALA A 177 -16.18 6.81 -7.67
N GLY A 178 -14.88 6.72 -7.47
CA GLY A 178 -14.04 5.83 -8.24
C GLY A 178 -12.64 5.72 -7.68
N ALA A 179 -12.01 4.58 -7.96
CA ALA A 179 -10.61 4.38 -7.66
C ALA A 179 -9.89 3.83 -8.89
N SER A 180 -8.62 4.13 -9.01
CA SER A 180 -7.74 3.55 -10.02
C SER A 180 -6.38 3.23 -9.41
N VAL A 181 -5.80 2.14 -9.87
CA VAL A 181 -4.45 1.74 -9.51
C VAL A 181 -3.62 1.57 -10.79
N VAL A 182 -2.40 2.08 -10.76
CA VAL A 182 -1.40 1.85 -11.79
C VAL A 182 -0.04 1.66 -11.15
N GLY A 183 0.79 0.79 -11.72
CA GLY A 183 2.11 0.60 -11.17
C GLY A 183 2.89 -0.51 -11.85
N TRP A 184 4.01 -0.85 -11.20
CA TRP A 184 4.86 -1.94 -11.62
C TRP A 184 5.53 -2.60 -10.41
N ILE A 185 5.93 -3.85 -10.58
CA ILE A 185 6.57 -4.69 -9.59
C ILE A 185 7.75 -5.40 -10.24
N LEU A 186 8.89 -5.43 -9.59
CA LEU A 186 10.03 -6.27 -9.91
C LEU A 186 10.15 -7.37 -8.85
N LEU A 187 9.87 -8.59 -9.27
CA LEU A 187 9.88 -9.79 -8.44
C LEU A 187 11.17 -10.58 -8.67
N ASP A 188 11.92 -10.90 -7.61
CA ASP A 188 12.97 -11.90 -7.62
C ASP A 188 12.31 -13.29 -7.53
N ARG A 189 12.32 -14.04 -8.63
CA ARG A 189 11.65 -15.35 -8.73
C ARG A 189 12.36 -16.44 -7.91
N ARG A 190 13.66 -16.32 -7.69
CA ARG A 190 14.42 -17.27 -6.88
C ARG A 190 14.09 -17.15 -5.39
N ARG A 191 13.90 -15.92 -4.94
CA ARG A 191 13.55 -15.63 -3.54
C ARG A 191 12.05 -15.61 -3.30
N GLY A 192 11.22 -15.50 -4.36
CA GLY A 192 9.79 -15.24 -4.23
C GLY A 192 9.49 -13.89 -3.59
N TRP A 193 10.32 -12.86 -3.84
CA TRP A 193 10.28 -11.59 -3.12
C TRP A 193 10.26 -10.37 -4.04
N ILE A 194 9.49 -9.36 -3.67
CA ILE A 194 9.46 -8.09 -4.39
C ILE A 194 10.71 -7.28 -4.03
N THR A 195 11.56 -7.02 -5.01
CA THR A 195 12.78 -6.24 -4.83
C THR A 195 12.54 -4.76 -4.99
N ARG A 196 11.65 -4.41 -5.92
CA ARG A 196 11.23 -3.02 -6.17
C ARG A 196 9.78 -2.98 -6.63
N SER A 197 9.07 -1.94 -6.25
CA SER A 197 7.76 -1.64 -6.82
C SER A 197 7.46 -0.15 -6.74
N ARG A 198 6.52 0.26 -7.58
CA ARG A 198 5.88 1.57 -7.50
C ARG A 198 4.41 1.39 -7.84
N MET A 199 3.55 1.77 -6.93
CA MET A 199 2.10 1.73 -7.10
C MET A 199 1.53 3.12 -6.86
N VAL A 200 0.60 3.55 -7.68
CA VAL A 200 -0.15 4.80 -7.51
C VAL A 200 -1.62 4.45 -7.50
N LEU A 201 -2.26 4.73 -6.37
CA LEU A 201 -3.69 4.63 -6.17
C LEU A 201 -4.27 6.06 -6.19
N THR A 202 -5.31 6.26 -6.98
CA THR A 202 -6.09 7.51 -6.94
C THR A 202 -7.52 7.16 -6.61
N MET A 203 -8.08 7.82 -5.59
CA MET A 203 -9.48 7.68 -5.19
C MET A 203 -10.19 9.01 -5.29
N ARG A 204 -11.46 8.97 -5.71
CA ARG A 204 -12.35 10.13 -5.76
C ARG A 204 -13.67 9.76 -5.11
N ALA A 205 -14.21 10.65 -4.33
CA ALA A 205 -15.53 10.52 -3.76
C ALA A 205 -16.24 11.88 -3.76
N VAL A 206 -17.56 11.84 -3.98
CA VAL A 206 -18.43 12.99 -3.84
C VAL A 206 -19.50 12.63 -2.82
N THR A 207 -19.62 13.43 -1.77
CA THR A 207 -20.74 13.33 -0.84
C THR A 207 -21.82 14.31 -1.29
N ASN A 208 -23.00 13.81 -1.61
CA ASN A 208 -24.17 14.65 -1.83
C ASN A 208 -24.54 15.26 -0.49
N GLY A 209 -24.59 16.58 -0.41
CA GLY A 209 -24.94 17.29 0.83
C GLY A 209 -26.28 16.80 1.38
N GLN A 210 -26.30 16.38 2.63
CA GLN A 210 -27.53 16.24 3.41
C GLN A 210 -27.89 17.60 4.00
N SER A 211 -29.13 17.81 4.40
CA SER A 211 -29.73 19.11 4.79
C SER A 211 -28.92 20.01 5.75
N SER A 212 -27.84 19.50 6.35
CA SER A 212 -26.95 20.25 7.25
C SER A 212 -25.47 20.28 6.79
N MET A 213 -25.08 19.52 5.77
CA MET A 213 -23.70 19.51 5.26
C MET A 213 -23.67 19.83 3.77
N PRO A 214 -22.81 20.79 3.35
CA PRO A 214 -22.63 21.11 1.94
C PRO A 214 -22.03 19.92 1.16
N PRO A 215 -22.23 19.86 -0.17
CA PRO A 215 -21.57 18.88 -1.01
C PRO A 215 -20.05 18.98 -0.85
N MET A 216 -19.40 17.81 -0.71
CA MET A 216 -17.96 17.74 -0.58
C MET A 216 -17.38 16.81 -1.65
N ARG A 217 -16.33 17.28 -2.30
CA ARG A 217 -15.50 16.47 -3.19
C ARG A 217 -14.20 16.12 -2.49
N PHE A 218 -13.85 14.85 -2.57
CA PHE A 218 -12.61 14.34 -2.00
C PHE A 218 -11.79 13.65 -3.08
N VAL A 219 -10.50 13.97 -3.13
CA VAL A 219 -9.52 13.30 -3.98
C VAL A 219 -8.35 12.88 -3.10
N MET A 220 -8.01 11.60 -3.12
CA MET A 220 -6.83 11.08 -2.47
C MET A 220 -5.93 10.40 -3.50
N ARG A 221 -4.65 10.73 -3.47
CA ARG A 221 -3.62 10.06 -4.23
C ARG A 221 -2.63 9.45 -3.26
N VAL A 222 -2.42 8.15 -3.40
CA VAL A 222 -1.43 7.39 -2.62
C VAL A 222 -0.38 6.86 -3.57
N GLU A 223 0.88 7.19 -3.32
CA GLU A 223 2.00 6.59 -4.02
C GLU A 223 2.82 5.77 -3.04
N GLN A 224 3.01 4.49 -3.35
CA GLN A 224 3.87 3.60 -2.59
C GLN A 224 5.04 3.16 -3.45
N ARG A 225 6.24 3.21 -2.87
CA ARG A 225 7.46 2.68 -3.45
C ARG A 225 8.11 1.72 -2.47
N VAL A 226 8.54 0.58 -3.00
CA VAL A 226 9.30 -0.41 -2.23
C VAL A 226 10.65 -0.59 -2.90
N GLY A 227 11.71 -0.71 -2.11
CA GLY A 227 13.04 -1.02 -2.57
C GLY A 227 13.85 -1.77 -1.51
N GLU A 228 14.73 -2.66 -1.93
CA GLU A 228 15.69 -3.28 -1.02
C GLU A 228 16.68 -2.23 -0.50
N VAL A 229 16.94 -2.28 0.80
CA VAL A 229 18.05 -1.55 1.42
C VAL A 229 19.27 -2.45 1.31
N SER A 230 20.12 -2.19 0.31
CA SER A 230 21.46 -2.79 0.31
C SER A 230 22.19 -2.31 1.57
N ASP A 231 22.80 -3.22 2.30
CA ASP A 231 23.77 -2.87 3.34
C ASP A 231 24.93 -2.11 2.66
N LEU A 232 24.75 -0.81 2.52
CA LEU A 232 25.87 0.07 2.28
C LEU A 232 26.74 -0.06 3.53
N ARG A 233 27.70 -0.99 3.46
CA ARG A 233 28.84 -0.95 4.39
C ARG A 233 29.37 0.48 4.29
N VAL A 234 29.07 1.27 5.30
CA VAL A 234 29.75 2.53 5.53
C VAL A 234 31.22 2.14 5.62
N ARG A 235 31.96 2.30 4.51
CA ARG A 235 33.42 2.28 4.56
C ARG A 235 33.78 3.48 5.42
N ARG A 236 34.15 3.18 6.67
CA ARG A 236 34.85 4.11 7.54
C ARG A 236 36.24 4.37 6.96
#